data_7a29a94f91e6095e0aef364502769f1a
#
_entry.id   7a29a94f91e6095e0aef364502769f1a
#
_cell.length_a   1.000
_cell.length_b   1.000
_cell.length_c   1.000
_cell.angle_alpha   90.00
_cell.angle_beta   90.00
_cell.angle_gamma   90.00
#
_symmetry.space_group_name_H-M   'P 1'
#
loop_
_entity.id
_entity.type
_entity.pdbx_description
1 polymer ?
#
loop_
_entity_poly.entity_id
_entity_poly.type
_entity_poly.pdbx_seq_one_letter_code
_entity_poly.pdbx_strand_id
1 'polypeptide(L)'
;MGRPGAQGAVRGARRSLRGIRQASIVAVAITGFLLLSLGLDDVEAIETVPVVGQTQVEEPQGQPAEQAAEPPPLEPGQVVDEVLGEVRQAAISLWEAFVRNLPRYIVAGLVLLLAGLLTRALRPLLRRVLGQWERAQAFTALAGVIIWLFALGIGVSILVGDIRALVGSLGLIGLALSWALQTPIESFTGWLMNGMRGYYRVGDRVAVGEVMGDVFRIDFFTTTVWEIGGPGRPGVLVNAEQPTGRMITFPNNEVLTGSIVNYTRDFPFVWDELTIPVGNESDLGHAMEVLRGVAEEILGEGMAEPAAAYEVLLRERRLESSIPRGPQVFVSLADSWTDLSVRYLVNARERRIWKSQLAKAAMEAFNDPAHGGRIMPAYPRRQVMVMGPDGRPREASELP
;
A
#
# COMPACT_ATOMS: atom_id res chain seq x y z
N MET A 1 -12.76 23.11 -51.43
CA MET A 1 -13.11 24.33 -50.68
C MET A 1 -13.81 23.93 -49.38
N GLY A 2 -13.06 23.76 -48.33
CA GLY A 2 -13.57 23.34 -46.99
C GLY A 2 -13.39 24.51 -46.01
N ARG A 3 -14.43 24.85 -45.29
CA ARG A 3 -14.50 25.97 -44.34
C ARG A 3 -13.73 25.67 -43.04
N PRO A 4 -12.72 26.46 -42.64
CA PRO A 4 -12.14 26.43 -41.30
C PRO A 4 -12.68 27.65 -40.52
N GLY A 5 -13.65 27.46 -39.67
CA GLY A 5 -14.19 28.60 -38.88
C GLY A 5 -14.88 28.23 -37.56
N ALA A 6 -15.33 26.97 -37.35
CA ALA A 6 -16.19 26.64 -36.23
C ALA A 6 -15.44 26.15 -34.96
N GLN A 7 -14.22 25.66 -35.05
CA GLN A 7 -13.48 25.12 -33.92
C GLN A 7 -12.77 26.19 -33.05
N GLY A 8 -12.48 27.37 -33.61
CA GLY A 8 -11.87 28.47 -32.86
C GLY A 8 -12.83 29.15 -31.87
N ALA A 9 -14.09 29.34 -32.27
CA ALA A 9 -15.11 29.98 -31.44
C ALA A 9 -15.52 29.16 -30.21
N VAL A 10 -15.57 27.83 -30.33
CA VAL A 10 -15.91 26.93 -29.21
C VAL A 10 -14.79 26.85 -28.14
N ARG A 11 -13.52 26.99 -28.54
CA ARG A 11 -12.39 27.04 -27.59
C ARG A 11 -12.32 28.37 -26.84
N GLY A 12 -12.69 29.50 -27.46
CA GLY A 12 -12.77 30.80 -26.79
C GLY A 12 -13.88 30.88 -25.75
N ALA A 13 -15.07 30.37 -26.06
CA ALA A 13 -16.22 30.32 -25.13
C ALA A 13 -15.96 29.42 -23.91
N ARG A 14 -15.29 28.29 -24.07
CA ARG A 14 -14.94 27.40 -22.94
C ARG A 14 -13.88 27.99 -22.00
N ARG A 15 -12.97 28.87 -22.50
CA ARG A 15 -12.02 29.58 -21.64
C ARG A 15 -12.67 30.68 -20.84
N SER A 16 -13.62 31.42 -21.42
CA SER A 16 -14.39 32.47 -20.77
C SER A 16 -15.28 31.89 -19.63
N LEU A 17 -15.98 30.78 -19.89
CA LEU A 17 -16.83 30.11 -18.88
C LEU A 17 -16.04 29.52 -17.70
N ARG A 18 -14.79 29.07 -17.89
CA ARG A 18 -13.94 28.65 -16.79
C ARG A 18 -13.45 29.78 -15.91
N GLY A 19 -13.17 30.95 -16.51
CA GLY A 19 -12.80 32.16 -15.76
C GLY A 19 -13.95 32.69 -14.90
N ILE A 20 -15.16 32.67 -15.43
CA ILE A 20 -16.39 33.13 -14.72
C ILE A 20 -16.73 32.15 -13.57
N ARG A 21 -16.62 30.84 -13.75
CA ARG A 21 -16.84 29.88 -12.68
C ARG A 21 -15.82 29.98 -11.53
N GLN A 22 -14.56 30.27 -11.83
CA GLN A 22 -13.56 30.49 -10.77
C GLN A 22 -13.78 31.79 -10.02
N ALA A 23 -14.19 32.85 -10.71
CA ALA A 23 -14.55 34.13 -10.08
C ALA A 23 -15.80 34.00 -9.19
N SER A 24 -16.79 33.22 -9.62
CA SER A 24 -18.00 32.99 -8.83
C SER A 24 -17.76 32.17 -7.56
N ILE A 25 -16.89 31.15 -7.60
CA ILE A 25 -16.52 30.36 -6.41
C ILE A 25 -15.77 31.23 -5.38
N VAL A 26 -14.88 32.11 -5.84
CA VAL A 26 -14.15 33.04 -4.96
C VAL A 26 -15.11 34.08 -4.38
N ALA A 27 -16.04 34.60 -5.17
CA ALA A 27 -17.06 35.55 -4.69
C ALA A 27 -17.99 34.93 -3.65
N VAL A 28 -18.47 33.69 -3.85
CA VAL A 28 -19.31 32.96 -2.89
C VAL A 28 -18.54 32.64 -1.60
N ALA A 29 -17.25 32.29 -1.70
CA ALA A 29 -16.41 32.05 -0.53
C ALA A 29 -16.17 33.36 0.26
N ILE A 30 -15.96 34.48 -0.41
CA ILE A 30 -15.78 35.80 0.23
C ILE A 30 -17.09 36.27 0.87
N THR A 31 -18.23 36.07 0.21
CA THR A 31 -19.55 36.46 0.74
C THR A 31 -19.96 35.57 1.92
N GLY A 32 -19.71 34.26 1.84
CA GLY A 32 -19.94 33.33 2.97
C GLY A 32 -19.04 33.63 4.16
N PHE A 33 -17.81 34.04 3.90
CA PHE A 33 -16.84 34.42 4.94
C PHE A 33 -17.19 35.74 5.60
N LEU A 34 -17.67 36.76 4.85
CA LEU A 34 -18.19 38.02 5.40
C LEU A 34 -19.42 37.80 6.26
N LEU A 35 -20.31 36.87 5.90
CA LEU A 35 -21.48 36.51 6.70
C LEU A 35 -21.11 35.78 7.99
N LEU A 36 -20.06 34.93 7.97
CA LEU A 36 -19.56 34.25 9.16
C LEU A 36 -18.83 35.19 10.13
N SER A 37 -18.12 36.19 9.61
CA SER A 37 -17.36 37.15 10.42
C SER A 37 -18.25 38.20 11.14
N LEU A 38 -19.49 38.37 10.69
CA LEU A 38 -20.47 39.27 11.29
C LEU A 38 -21.31 38.61 12.38
N GLY A 39 -21.25 37.29 12.57
CA GLY A 39 -22.11 36.55 13.48
C GLY A 39 -21.45 35.84 14.66
N LEU A 40 -20.13 35.94 14.85
CA LEU A 40 -19.43 35.15 15.88
C LEU A 40 -19.14 35.86 17.20
N ASP A 41 -19.41 37.17 17.32
CA ASP A 41 -19.22 37.88 18.58
C ASP A 41 -20.40 37.73 19.57
N ASP A 42 -21.56 37.16 19.15
CA ASP A 42 -22.74 36.97 19.98
C ASP A 42 -22.92 35.57 20.57
N VAL A 43 -21.98 34.64 20.39
CA VAL A 43 -22.11 33.24 20.87
C VAL A 43 -21.59 33.08 22.31
N GLU A 44 -20.90 34.05 22.90
CA GLU A 44 -20.47 33.96 24.28
C GLU A 44 -21.56 34.29 25.34
N ALA A 45 -22.77 34.69 24.91
CA ALA A 45 -23.87 35.05 25.81
C ALA A 45 -24.87 33.91 26.11
N ILE A 46 -24.65 32.68 25.61
CA ILE A 46 -25.56 31.53 25.81
C ILE A 46 -25.00 30.45 26.74
N GLU A 47 -24.01 30.75 27.53
CA GLU A 47 -23.55 29.80 28.56
C GLU A 47 -23.84 30.32 29.98
N THR A 48 -25.07 30.21 30.41
CA THR A 48 -25.45 29.91 31.81
C THR A 48 -26.95 29.75 31.94
N VAL A 49 -27.49 28.61 31.52
CA VAL A 49 -28.75 28.10 32.04
C VAL A 49 -28.39 27.18 33.21
N PRO A 50 -28.67 27.49 34.45
CA PRO A 50 -28.41 26.60 35.57
C PRO A 50 -29.42 25.44 35.50
N VAL A 51 -28.87 24.22 35.55
CA VAL A 51 -29.62 22.98 35.78
C VAL A 51 -30.36 23.11 37.11
N VAL A 52 -31.68 23.12 37.05
CA VAL A 52 -32.57 23.09 38.21
C VAL A 52 -32.39 21.76 38.91
N GLY A 53 -31.62 21.75 39.99
CA GLY A 53 -31.64 20.72 41.01
C GLY A 53 -32.83 20.92 41.92
N GLN A 54 -33.55 19.86 42.18
CA GLN A 54 -34.67 19.79 43.13
C GLN A 54 -34.26 20.36 44.49
N THR A 55 -34.95 21.41 44.93
CA THR A 55 -34.97 21.85 46.33
C THR A 55 -36.41 22.06 46.75
N GLN A 56 -36.66 21.59 47.98
CA GLN A 56 -37.92 21.51 48.67
C GLN A 56 -38.66 22.84 48.75
N VAL A 57 -39.99 22.73 48.63
CA VAL A 57 -40.96 23.80 48.89
C VAL A 57 -40.94 24.12 50.38
N GLU A 58 -40.44 25.31 50.74
CA GLU A 58 -40.74 25.97 51.99
C GLU A 58 -41.59 27.19 51.65
N GLU A 59 -42.85 27.19 52.16
CA GLU A 59 -43.78 28.29 52.07
C GLU A 59 -43.23 29.51 52.85
N PRO A 60 -43.12 30.71 52.26
CA PRO A 60 -42.99 31.94 53.04
C PRO A 60 -44.38 32.61 53.09
N GLN A 61 -44.73 32.85 54.31
CA GLN A 61 -45.89 33.65 54.73
C GLN A 61 -45.85 35.09 54.15
N GLY A 62 -47.06 35.52 53.82
CA GLY A 62 -47.47 36.73 53.19
C GLY A 62 -46.73 38.00 53.45
N GLN A 63 -46.32 38.66 52.39
CA GLN A 63 -46.23 40.10 52.30
C GLN A 63 -47.13 40.62 51.19
N PRO A 64 -47.81 41.75 51.32
CA PRO A 64 -48.75 42.24 50.34
C PRO A 64 -48.07 42.62 49.04
N ALA A 65 -48.63 42.12 47.91
CA ALA A 65 -48.20 42.50 46.58
C ALA A 65 -48.29 44.01 46.40
N GLU A 66 -47.16 44.64 46.30
CA GLU A 66 -47.03 45.99 45.74
C GLU A 66 -47.36 45.88 44.25
N GLN A 67 -48.46 46.54 43.85
CA GLN A 67 -48.90 46.59 42.46
C GLN A 67 -47.81 47.25 41.63
N ALA A 68 -47.03 46.45 40.88
CA ALA A 68 -46.22 46.97 39.80
C ALA A 68 -47.17 47.64 38.81
N ALA A 69 -47.11 48.98 38.75
CA ALA A 69 -47.83 49.68 37.71
C ALA A 69 -47.40 49.26 36.37
N GLU A 70 -48.34 48.77 35.51
CA GLU A 70 -48.12 48.53 34.09
C GLU A 70 -47.50 49.82 33.48
N PRO A 71 -46.37 49.64 32.70
CA PRO A 71 -45.83 50.80 32.00
C PRO A 71 -46.89 51.36 31.04
N PRO A 72 -47.01 52.68 30.88
CA PRO A 72 -48.00 53.25 30.00
C PRO A 72 -47.78 52.78 28.55
N PRO A 73 -48.86 52.56 27.74
CA PRO A 73 -48.76 52.16 26.36
C PRO A 73 -47.94 53.20 25.58
N LEU A 74 -46.81 52.80 25.01
CA LEU A 74 -45.95 53.64 24.19
C LEU A 74 -46.72 54.15 23.00
N GLU A 75 -46.73 55.44 22.74
CA GLU A 75 -47.35 56.01 21.54
C GLU A 75 -46.61 55.50 20.29
N PRO A 76 -47.31 55.25 19.16
CA PRO A 76 -46.68 54.68 17.96
C PRO A 76 -45.44 55.46 17.45
N GLY A 77 -45.34 56.73 17.72
CA GLY A 77 -44.19 57.59 17.39
C GLY A 77 -42.94 57.28 18.22
N GLN A 78 -43.11 56.98 19.52
CA GLN A 78 -42.01 56.68 20.42
C GLN A 78 -41.35 55.32 20.12
N VAL A 79 -42.13 54.32 19.70
CA VAL A 79 -41.61 53.01 19.28
C VAL A 79 -40.75 53.12 18.01
N VAL A 80 -41.19 53.98 17.07
CA VAL A 80 -40.43 54.19 15.82
C VAL A 80 -39.10 54.93 16.11
N ASP A 81 -39.08 55.92 16.97
CA ASP A 81 -37.89 56.67 17.33
C ASP A 81 -36.89 55.82 18.16
N GLU A 82 -37.38 54.94 19.02
CA GLU A 82 -36.57 53.97 19.77
C GLU A 82 -35.92 52.93 18.87
N VAL A 83 -36.69 52.30 17.96
CA VAL A 83 -36.18 51.36 16.96
C VAL A 83 -35.18 52.02 16.03
N LEU A 84 -35.42 53.25 15.57
CA LEU A 84 -34.47 54.02 14.74
C LEU A 84 -33.21 54.35 15.52
N GLY A 85 -33.32 54.62 16.83
CA GLY A 85 -32.20 54.84 17.74
C GLY A 85 -31.33 53.61 17.88
N GLU A 86 -31.94 52.44 18.11
CA GLU A 86 -31.24 51.14 18.18
C GLU A 86 -30.53 50.78 16.88
N VAL A 87 -31.23 50.91 15.72
CA VAL A 87 -30.64 50.67 14.41
C VAL A 87 -29.44 51.60 14.15
N ARG A 88 -29.56 52.90 14.53
CA ARG A 88 -28.46 53.84 14.39
C ARG A 88 -27.28 53.50 15.30
N GLN A 89 -27.52 53.12 16.56
CA GLN A 89 -26.47 52.68 17.48
C GLN A 89 -25.80 51.38 16.99
N ALA A 90 -26.57 50.40 16.51
CA ALA A 90 -26.04 49.19 15.90
C ALA A 90 -25.15 49.50 14.68
N ALA A 91 -25.59 50.42 13.82
CA ALA A 91 -24.80 50.81 12.64
C ALA A 91 -23.48 51.53 13.05
N ILE A 92 -23.49 52.39 14.09
CA ILE A 92 -22.30 53.04 14.61
C ILE A 92 -21.34 52.02 15.25
N SER A 93 -21.85 51.10 16.05
CA SER A 93 -21.03 50.06 16.69
C SER A 93 -20.38 49.12 15.68
N LEU A 94 -21.10 48.73 14.61
CA LEU A 94 -20.56 47.95 13.49
C LEU A 94 -19.45 48.73 12.75
N TRP A 95 -19.67 50.03 12.53
CA TRP A 95 -18.66 50.88 11.88
C TRP A 95 -17.38 51.00 12.74
N GLU A 96 -17.52 51.25 14.01
CA GLU A 96 -16.39 51.32 14.96
C GLU A 96 -15.65 49.98 15.03
N ALA A 97 -16.39 48.86 15.11
CA ALA A 97 -15.80 47.52 15.08
C ALA A 97 -15.03 47.25 13.77
N PHE A 98 -15.60 47.67 12.62
CA PHE A 98 -14.93 47.55 11.32
C PHE A 98 -13.64 48.38 11.28
N VAL A 99 -13.69 49.68 11.67
CA VAL A 99 -12.51 50.57 11.66
C VAL A 99 -11.42 50.06 12.61
N ARG A 100 -11.80 49.58 13.78
CA ARG A 100 -10.88 48.99 14.77
C ARG A 100 -10.18 47.74 14.24
N ASN A 101 -10.88 46.90 13.49
CA ASN A 101 -10.34 45.68 12.89
C ASN A 101 -9.73 45.88 11.49
N LEU A 102 -9.81 47.10 10.94
CA LEU A 102 -9.28 47.41 9.58
C LEU A 102 -7.82 46.97 9.40
N PRO A 103 -6.87 47.16 10.35
CA PRO A 103 -5.50 46.65 10.17
C PRO A 103 -5.44 45.14 10.01
N ARG A 104 -6.29 44.37 10.71
CA ARG A 104 -6.36 42.90 10.57
C ARG A 104 -6.86 42.47 9.17
N TYR A 105 -7.87 43.16 8.64
CA TYR A 105 -8.38 42.92 7.30
C TYR A 105 -7.34 43.21 6.22
N ILE A 106 -6.57 44.33 6.40
CA ILE A 106 -5.48 44.69 5.49
C ILE A 106 -4.39 43.59 5.48
N VAL A 107 -3.96 43.14 6.67
CA VAL A 107 -2.92 42.11 6.79
C VAL A 107 -3.41 40.76 6.23
N ALA A 108 -4.65 40.37 6.52
CA ALA A 108 -5.24 39.15 5.93
C ALA A 108 -5.32 39.25 4.41
N GLY A 109 -5.76 40.39 3.86
CA GLY A 109 -5.79 40.63 2.41
C GLY A 109 -4.40 40.62 1.78
N LEU A 110 -3.39 41.14 2.48
CA LEU A 110 -1.99 41.11 2.02
C LEU A 110 -1.46 39.67 1.95
N VAL A 111 -1.78 38.81 2.94
CA VAL A 111 -1.42 37.39 2.95
C VAL A 111 -2.02 36.66 1.73
N LEU A 112 -3.31 36.88 1.46
CA LEU A 112 -3.97 36.28 0.28
C LEU A 112 -3.37 36.80 -1.04
N LEU A 113 -3.04 38.10 -1.12
CA LEU A 113 -2.38 38.69 -2.29
C LEU A 113 -0.99 38.07 -2.50
N LEU A 114 -0.20 37.95 -1.45
CA LEU A 114 1.12 37.31 -1.49
C LEU A 114 1.02 35.84 -1.93
N ALA A 115 0.02 35.09 -1.45
CA ALA A 115 -0.24 33.73 -1.87
C ALA A 115 -0.56 33.65 -3.37
N GLY A 116 -1.36 34.57 -3.87
CA GLY A 116 -1.66 34.71 -5.31
C GLY A 116 -0.41 35.00 -6.15
N LEU A 117 0.41 35.95 -5.70
CA LEU A 117 1.69 36.27 -6.35
C LEU A 117 2.66 35.10 -6.30
N LEU A 118 2.80 34.42 -5.17
CA LEU A 118 3.64 33.25 -5.00
C LEU A 118 3.19 32.11 -5.92
N THR A 119 1.90 31.82 -5.97
CA THR A 119 1.34 30.80 -6.87
C THR A 119 1.60 31.14 -8.33
N ARG A 120 1.47 32.44 -8.69
CA ARG A 120 1.74 32.92 -10.05
C ARG A 120 3.23 32.82 -10.42
N ALA A 121 4.13 33.14 -9.50
CA ALA A 121 5.58 33.07 -9.70
C ALA A 121 6.08 31.60 -9.71
N LEU A 122 5.51 30.75 -8.87
CA LEU A 122 5.92 29.35 -8.75
C LEU A 122 5.52 28.50 -9.97
N ARG A 123 4.40 28.81 -10.62
CA ARG A 123 3.92 28.08 -11.81
C ARG A 123 4.95 27.97 -12.94
N PRO A 124 5.57 29.06 -13.45
CA PRO A 124 6.57 28.95 -14.50
C PRO A 124 7.85 28.28 -14.03
N LEU A 125 8.24 28.45 -12.75
CA LEU A 125 9.41 27.80 -12.17
C LEU A 125 9.21 26.27 -12.12
N LEU A 126 8.09 25.81 -11.60
CA LEU A 126 7.75 24.38 -11.55
C LEU A 126 7.66 23.78 -12.96
N ARG A 127 7.08 24.49 -13.92
CA ARG A 127 7.04 24.04 -15.32
C ARG A 127 8.43 23.94 -15.94
N ARG A 128 9.35 24.81 -15.57
CA ARG A 128 10.73 24.78 -16.06
C ARG A 128 11.52 23.61 -15.47
N VAL A 129 11.32 23.30 -14.18
CA VAL A 129 12.01 22.21 -13.47
C VAL A 129 11.42 20.85 -13.83
N LEU A 130 10.10 20.72 -13.88
CA LEU A 130 9.41 19.46 -14.18
C LEU A 130 9.35 19.14 -15.68
N GLY A 131 9.73 20.08 -16.57
CA GLY A 131 9.82 19.88 -17.99
C GLY A 131 8.51 19.42 -18.65
N GLN A 132 8.61 18.44 -19.57
CA GLN A 132 7.48 17.85 -20.28
C GLN A 132 6.85 16.65 -19.55
N TRP A 133 7.06 16.52 -18.24
CA TRP A 133 6.49 15.43 -17.49
C TRP A 133 4.95 15.49 -17.52
N GLU A 134 4.30 14.43 -17.98
CA GLU A 134 2.83 14.39 -18.14
C GLU A 134 2.06 14.78 -16.87
N ARG A 135 2.65 14.53 -15.72
CA ARG A 135 2.06 14.82 -14.39
C ARG A 135 2.44 16.20 -13.82
N ALA A 136 3.24 16.99 -14.51
CA ALA A 136 3.67 18.32 -14.06
C ALA A 136 2.48 19.25 -13.72
N GLN A 137 1.37 19.12 -14.47
CA GLN A 137 0.16 19.90 -14.21
C GLN A 137 -0.49 19.53 -12.86
N ALA A 138 -0.50 18.26 -12.50
CA ALA A 138 -1.05 17.81 -11.22
C ALA A 138 -0.22 18.35 -10.04
N PHE A 139 1.10 18.28 -10.13
CA PHE A 139 2.01 18.83 -9.11
C PHE A 139 1.89 20.35 -8.95
N THR A 140 1.77 21.08 -10.05
CA THR A 140 1.58 22.54 -9.99
C THR A 140 0.22 22.93 -9.41
N ALA A 141 -0.83 22.13 -9.69
CA ALA A 141 -2.14 22.33 -9.09
C ALA A 141 -2.12 22.02 -7.58
N LEU A 142 -1.50 20.92 -7.17
CA LEU A 142 -1.37 20.53 -5.76
C LEU A 142 -0.59 21.58 -4.97
N ALA A 143 0.55 22.03 -5.47
CA ALA A 143 1.32 23.11 -4.84
C ALA A 143 0.48 24.40 -4.68
N GLY A 144 -0.31 24.75 -5.70
CA GLY A 144 -1.24 25.87 -5.62
C GLY A 144 -2.30 25.70 -4.51
N VAL A 145 -2.91 24.51 -4.41
CA VAL A 145 -3.90 24.19 -3.38
C VAL A 145 -3.28 24.30 -1.97
N ILE A 146 -2.08 23.77 -1.76
CA ILE A 146 -1.37 23.84 -0.50
C ILE A 146 -1.11 25.30 -0.09
N ILE A 147 -0.57 26.13 -1.01
CA ILE A 147 -0.32 27.54 -0.75
C ILE A 147 -1.61 28.27 -0.33
N TRP A 148 -2.72 28.02 -1.04
CA TRP A 148 -3.99 28.66 -0.74
C TRP A 148 -4.61 28.16 0.57
N LEU A 149 -4.48 26.89 0.94
CA LEU A 149 -4.91 26.38 2.24
C LEU A 149 -4.16 27.04 3.39
N PHE A 150 -2.83 27.15 3.28
CA PHE A 150 -2.03 27.86 4.28
C PHE A 150 -2.39 29.34 4.38
N ALA A 151 -2.53 30.04 3.24
CA ALA A 151 -2.87 31.45 3.21
C ALA A 151 -4.25 31.71 3.80
N LEU A 152 -5.23 30.85 3.53
CA LEU A 152 -6.57 30.94 4.11
C LEU A 152 -6.54 30.70 5.62
N GLY A 153 -5.83 29.65 6.08
CA GLY A 153 -5.67 29.37 7.51
C GLY A 153 -5.03 30.54 8.28
N ILE A 154 -3.94 31.10 7.74
CA ILE A 154 -3.28 32.29 8.31
C ILE A 154 -4.22 33.50 8.30
N GLY A 155 -4.94 33.74 7.19
CA GLY A 155 -5.89 34.83 7.06
C GLY A 155 -7.00 34.75 8.12
N VAL A 156 -7.61 33.57 8.30
CA VAL A 156 -8.63 33.29 9.30
C VAL A 156 -8.07 33.55 10.72
N SER A 157 -6.88 33.05 11.03
CA SER A 157 -6.24 33.25 12.32
C SER A 157 -6.00 34.73 12.66
N ILE A 158 -5.60 35.54 11.68
CA ILE A 158 -5.42 36.99 11.85
C ILE A 158 -6.76 37.65 12.16
N LEU A 159 -7.84 37.23 11.50
CA LEU A 159 -9.17 37.80 11.69
C LEU A 159 -9.77 37.43 13.05
N VAL A 160 -9.65 36.18 13.46
CA VAL A 160 -10.11 35.68 14.75
C VAL A 160 -9.25 36.20 15.90
N GLY A 161 -7.98 36.55 15.61
CA GLY A 161 -7.05 37.09 16.62
C GLY A 161 -6.46 36.04 17.56
N ASP A 162 -6.73 34.76 17.29
CA ASP A 162 -6.22 33.63 18.07
C ASP A 162 -5.22 32.76 17.28
N ILE A 163 -3.94 33.05 17.47
CA ILE A 163 -2.86 32.30 16.89
C ILE A 163 -2.75 30.87 17.47
N ARG A 164 -3.26 30.64 18.68
CA ARG A 164 -3.20 29.33 19.34
C ARG A 164 -4.10 28.33 18.63
N ALA A 165 -5.30 28.78 18.23
CA ALA A 165 -6.21 27.96 17.44
C ALA A 165 -5.59 27.56 16.08
N LEU A 166 -4.87 28.46 15.42
CA LEU A 166 -4.14 28.17 14.20
C LEU A 166 -3.06 27.09 14.42
N VAL A 167 -2.21 27.29 15.44
CA VAL A 167 -1.14 26.33 15.75
C VAL A 167 -1.71 24.97 16.10
N GLY A 168 -2.80 24.92 16.88
CA GLY A 168 -3.50 23.67 17.20
C GLY A 168 -4.06 22.97 15.96
N SER A 169 -4.74 23.71 15.07
CA SER A 169 -5.29 23.15 13.83
C SER A 169 -4.20 22.67 12.86
N LEU A 170 -3.09 23.41 12.72
CA LEU A 170 -1.94 22.98 11.93
C LEU A 170 -1.28 21.74 12.51
N GLY A 171 -1.24 21.60 13.84
CA GLY A 171 -0.76 20.39 14.50
C GLY A 171 -1.60 19.16 14.14
N LEU A 172 -2.93 19.28 14.20
CA LEU A 172 -3.85 18.20 13.82
C LEU A 172 -3.74 17.84 12.32
N ILE A 173 -3.65 18.85 11.45
CA ILE A 173 -3.44 18.63 10.00
C ILE A 173 -2.09 17.96 9.77
N GLY A 174 -1.04 18.38 10.46
CA GLY A 174 0.29 17.79 10.39
C GLY A 174 0.29 16.32 10.81
N LEU A 175 -0.42 15.97 11.89
CA LEU A 175 -0.58 14.59 12.34
C LEU A 175 -1.32 13.72 11.28
N ALA A 176 -2.44 14.22 10.76
CA ALA A 176 -3.21 13.54 9.73
C ALA A 176 -2.36 13.34 8.45
N LEU A 177 -1.60 14.36 8.04
CA LEU A 177 -0.71 14.30 6.89
C LEU A 177 0.45 13.32 7.12
N SER A 178 0.99 13.25 8.34
CA SER A 178 2.04 12.31 8.72
C SER A 178 1.57 10.85 8.51
N TRP A 179 0.36 10.52 8.94
CA TRP A 179 -0.23 9.20 8.71
C TRP A 179 -0.50 8.92 7.22
N ALA A 180 -1.01 9.92 6.49
CA ALA A 180 -1.27 9.78 5.05
C ALA A 180 0.02 9.56 4.23
N LEU A 181 1.15 10.12 4.69
CA LEU A 181 2.46 9.99 4.04
C LEU A 181 3.31 8.83 4.57
N GLN A 182 2.84 8.08 5.55
CA GLN A 182 3.61 7.00 6.18
C GLN A 182 4.12 6.01 5.13
N THR A 183 3.24 5.40 4.34
CA THR A 183 3.62 4.41 3.31
C THR A 183 4.57 4.97 2.24
N PRO A 184 4.37 6.17 1.67
CA PRO A 184 5.37 6.81 0.81
C PRO A 184 6.74 6.98 1.45
N ILE A 185 6.79 7.44 2.71
CA ILE A 185 8.06 7.65 3.45
C ILE A 185 8.76 6.30 3.69
N GLU A 186 8.02 5.28 4.14
CA GLU A 186 8.52 3.92 4.32
C GLU A 186 9.04 3.35 2.99
N SER A 187 8.32 3.52 1.89
CA SER A 187 8.73 3.05 0.57
C SER A 187 10.01 3.73 0.09
N PHE A 188 10.15 5.03 0.29
CA PHE A 188 11.39 5.75 0.00
C PHE A 188 12.55 5.24 0.87
N THR A 189 12.30 5.01 2.17
CA THR A 189 13.27 4.44 3.10
C THR A 189 13.69 3.03 2.67
N GLY A 190 12.75 2.19 2.24
CA GLY A 190 13.03 0.85 1.70
C GLY A 190 13.91 0.90 0.45
N TRP A 191 13.64 1.81 -0.48
CA TRP A 191 14.50 2.06 -1.64
C TRP A 191 15.92 2.45 -1.23
N LEU A 192 16.05 3.40 -0.29
CA LEU A 192 17.35 3.85 0.20
C LEU A 192 18.13 2.71 0.86
N MET A 193 17.48 1.94 1.73
CA MET A 193 18.08 0.77 2.38
C MET A 193 18.49 -0.30 1.38
N ASN A 194 17.67 -0.58 0.37
CA ASN A 194 18.04 -1.50 -0.70
C ASN A 194 19.28 -1.00 -1.45
N GLY A 195 19.33 0.30 -1.78
CA GLY A 195 20.49 0.93 -2.43
C GLY A 195 21.79 0.82 -1.61
N MET A 196 21.69 1.00 -0.28
CA MET A 196 22.85 0.91 0.63
C MET A 196 23.28 -0.52 0.95
N ARG A 197 22.33 -1.43 1.15
CA ARG A 197 22.58 -2.82 1.57
C ARG A 197 22.60 -3.80 0.41
N GLY A 198 21.99 -3.44 -0.71
CA GLY A 198 21.91 -4.29 -1.91
C GLY A 198 21.17 -5.58 -1.65
N TYR A 199 19.99 -5.55 -1.05
CA TYR A 199 19.19 -6.75 -0.83
C TYR A 199 18.87 -7.46 -2.14
N TYR A 200 18.57 -6.69 -3.19
CA TYR A 200 18.40 -7.17 -4.56
C TYR A 200 18.74 -6.06 -5.58
N ARG A 201 19.03 -6.46 -6.80
CA ARG A 201 19.35 -5.60 -7.93
C ARG A 201 18.48 -5.94 -9.13
N VAL A 202 18.45 -5.03 -10.12
CA VAL A 202 17.82 -5.32 -11.41
C VAL A 202 18.49 -6.55 -12.02
N GLY A 203 17.65 -7.50 -12.44
CA GLY A 203 18.08 -8.79 -12.96
C GLY A 203 18.10 -9.93 -11.94
N ASP A 204 18.00 -9.66 -10.63
CA ASP A 204 17.93 -10.72 -9.61
C ASP A 204 16.57 -11.42 -9.63
N ARG A 205 16.56 -12.72 -9.36
CA ARG A 205 15.34 -13.49 -9.05
C ARG A 205 15.09 -13.44 -7.57
N VAL A 206 13.93 -12.87 -7.19
CA VAL A 206 13.58 -12.63 -5.79
C VAL A 206 12.17 -13.10 -5.47
N ALA A 207 11.95 -13.43 -4.19
CA ALA A 207 10.62 -13.48 -3.60
C ALA A 207 10.55 -12.46 -2.47
N VAL A 208 9.56 -11.57 -2.53
CA VAL A 208 9.28 -10.53 -1.55
C VAL A 208 7.81 -10.66 -1.15
N GLY A 209 7.55 -11.05 0.09
CA GLY A 209 6.22 -11.44 0.52
C GLY A 209 5.65 -12.56 -0.37
N GLU A 210 4.48 -12.31 -0.95
CA GLU A 210 3.83 -13.27 -1.87
C GLU A 210 4.27 -13.12 -3.33
N VAL A 211 5.08 -12.10 -3.65
CA VAL A 211 5.52 -11.82 -5.02
C VAL A 211 6.83 -12.51 -5.30
N MET A 212 6.89 -13.29 -6.39
CA MET A 212 8.13 -13.87 -6.91
C MET A 212 8.33 -13.44 -8.36
N GLY A 213 9.56 -13.01 -8.70
CA GLY A 213 9.85 -12.60 -10.05
C GLY A 213 11.32 -12.19 -10.24
N ASP A 214 11.64 -11.92 -11.50
CA ASP A 214 12.91 -11.31 -11.88
C ASP A 214 12.77 -9.78 -11.81
N VAL A 215 13.63 -9.11 -11.05
CA VAL A 215 13.58 -7.66 -10.85
C VAL A 215 13.81 -6.94 -12.18
N PHE A 216 12.78 -6.24 -12.65
CA PHE A 216 12.83 -5.50 -13.90
C PHE A 216 13.27 -4.04 -13.70
N ARG A 217 12.74 -3.37 -12.64
CA ARG A 217 13.04 -1.97 -12.36
C ARG A 217 12.83 -1.66 -10.88
N ILE A 218 13.67 -0.76 -10.36
CA ILE A 218 13.60 -0.25 -8.99
C ILE A 218 13.47 1.28 -9.07
N ASP A 219 12.32 1.80 -8.66
CA ASP A 219 12.03 3.23 -8.58
C ASP A 219 12.02 3.70 -7.11
N PHE A 220 11.93 5.01 -6.85
CA PHE A 220 11.98 5.59 -5.48
C PHE A 220 10.94 5.01 -4.51
N PHE A 221 9.74 4.67 -5.00
CA PHE A 221 8.64 4.21 -4.16
C PHE A 221 8.25 2.76 -4.43
N THR A 222 8.62 2.21 -5.57
CA THR A 222 8.14 0.91 -6.03
C THR A 222 9.24 0.11 -6.72
N THR A 223 9.13 -1.21 -6.59
CA THR A 223 9.90 -2.17 -7.40
C THR A 223 8.94 -2.91 -8.33
N THR A 224 9.34 -3.06 -9.59
CA THR A 224 8.61 -3.84 -10.58
C THR A 224 9.39 -5.10 -10.91
N VAL A 225 8.71 -6.24 -10.88
CA VAL A 225 9.28 -7.55 -11.21
C VAL A 225 8.53 -8.19 -12.37
N TRP A 226 9.23 -8.95 -13.18
CA TRP A 226 8.65 -9.86 -14.15
C TRP A 226 8.25 -11.14 -13.41
N GLU A 227 6.94 -11.39 -13.30
CA GLU A 227 6.40 -12.46 -12.48
C GLU A 227 6.88 -13.84 -12.91
N ILE A 228 7.24 -14.63 -11.92
CA ILE A 228 7.55 -16.06 -12.06
C ILE A 228 6.40 -16.86 -11.43
N GLY A 229 5.85 -17.80 -12.20
CA GLY A 229 4.86 -18.74 -11.70
C GLY A 229 5.45 -19.73 -10.70
N GLY A 230 4.60 -20.37 -9.93
CA GLY A 230 5.01 -21.39 -8.98
C GLY A 230 3.82 -22.16 -8.42
N PRO A 231 4.04 -23.34 -7.84
CA PRO A 231 2.98 -24.14 -7.25
C PRO A 231 2.34 -23.41 -6.06
N GLY A 232 1.02 -23.59 -5.93
CA GLY A 232 0.26 -23.07 -4.79
C GLY A 232 -0.04 -21.56 -4.81
N ARG A 233 0.22 -20.85 -5.90
CA ARG A 233 -0.10 -19.43 -6.04
C ARG A 233 -1.44 -19.23 -6.74
N PRO A 234 -2.44 -18.63 -6.05
CA PRO A 234 -3.76 -18.38 -6.64
C PRO A 234 -3.65 -17.44 -7.85
N GLY A 235 -4.37 -17.76 -8.93
CA GLY A 235 -4.45 -16.89 -10.11
C GLY A 235 -3.22 -16.85 -11.00
N VAL A 236 -2.20 -17.69 -10.74
CA VAL A 236 -1.03 -17.82 -11.61
C VAL A 236 -1.35 -18.75 -12.77
N LEU A 237 -1.16 -18.26 -14.00
CA LEU A 237 -1.43 -19.02 -15.23
C LEU A 237 -0.42 -20.16 -15.48
N VAL A 238 0.77 -20.05 -14.90
CA VAL A 238 1.87 -21.00 -15.06
C VAL A 238 2.26 -21.59 -13.71
N ASN A 239 2.01 -22.86 -13.51
CA ASN A 239 2.30 -23.57 -12.25
C ASN A 239 3.78 -23.90 -12.04
N ALA A 240 4.60 -23.74 -13.05
CA ALA A 240 6.03 -23.97 -12.98
C ALA A 240 6.77 -22.65 -12.76
N GLU A 241 7.94 -22.69 -12.18
CA GLU A 241 8.81 -21.53 -11.91
C GLU A 241 9.34 -20.87 -13.19
N GLN A 242 8.44 -20.49 -14.07
CA GLN A 242 8.67 -19.89 -15.38
C GLN A 242 8.02 -18.51 -15.46
N PRO A 243 8.54 -17.59 -16.30
CA PRO A 243 7.94 -16.29 -16.52
C PRO A 243 6.48 -16.42 -16.99
N THR A 244 5.57 -15.70 -16.34
CA THR A 244 4.14 -15.68 -16.70
C THR A 244 3.82 -14.66 -17.79
N GLY A 245 4.74 -13.73 -18.07
CA GLY A 245 4.52 -12.58 -18.94
C GLY A 245 3.88 -11.38 -18.26
N ARG A 246 3.52 -11.49 -16.97
CA ARG A 246 2.94 -10.39 -16.20
C ARG A 246 4.03 -9.60 -15.46
N MET A 247 3.76 -8.31 -15.27
CA MET A 247 4.59 -7.44 -14.45
C MET A 247 3.84 -7.14 -13.15
N ILE A 248 4.51 -7.36 -12.02
CA ILE A 248 3.97 -7.01 -10.69
C ILE A 248 4.79 -5.84 -10.16
N THR A 249 4.09 -4.83 -9.67
CA THR A 249 4.71 -3.68 -9.00
C THR A 249 4.26 -3.67 -7.55
N PHE A 250 5.21 -3.63 -6.64
CA PHE A 250 4.97 -3.55 -5.20
C PHE A 250 5.71 -2.36 -4.59
N PRO A 251 5.23 -1.78 -3.48
CA PRO A 251 5.89 -0.67 -2.81
C PRO A 251 7.17 -1.15 -2.11
N ASN A 252 8.20 -0.29 -2.08
CA ASN A 252 9.50 -0.66 -1.51
C ASN A 252 9.51 -0.81 0.02
N ASN A 253 8.44 -0.43 0.73
CA ASN A 253 8.33 -0.67 2.17
C ASN A 253 8.28 -2.16 2.52
N GLU A 254 7.98 -3.05 1.57
CA GLU A 254 8.11 -4.50 1.74
C GLU A 254 9.53 -4.93 2.14
N VAL A 255 10.55 -4.13 1.77
CA VAL A 255 11.95 -4.33 2.19
C VAL A 255 12.12 -4.17 3.71
N LEU A 256 11.25 -3.38 4.35
CA LEU A 256 11.32 -3.08 5.79
C LEU A 256 10.48 -4.05 6.64
N THR A 257 9.40 -4.56 6.08
CA THR A 257 8.36 -5.29 6.83
C THR A 257 8.40 -6.79 6.58
N GLY A 258 8.93 -7.22 5.42
CA GLY A 258 8.92 -8.61 4.98
C GLY A 258 10.29 -9.28 4.94
N SER A 259 10.27 -10.58 4.68
CA SER A 259 11.47 -11.32 4.32
C SER A 259 11.74 -11.20 2.82
N ILE A 260 13.00 -11.03 2.46
CA ILE A 260 13.45 -11.01 1.07
C ILE A 260 14.27 -12.27 0.82
N VAL A 261 13.79 -13.12 -0.07
CA VAL A 261 14.54 -14.28 -0.56
C VAL A 261 15.13 -13.91 -1.91
N ASN A 262 16.45 -13.86 -2.01
CA ASN A 262 17.15 -13.61 -3.26
C ASN A 262 17.83 -14.90 -3.72
N TYR A 263 17.43 -15.41 -4.88
CA TYR A 263 17.88 -16.69 -5.43
C TYR A 263 19.16 -16.57 -6.27
N THR A 264 19.56 -15.34 -6.63
CA THR A 264 20.63 -15.14 -7.64
C THR A 264 21.69 -14.13 -7.27
N ARG A 265 21.56 -13.44 -6.12
CA ARG A 265 22.38 -12.28 -5.76
C ARG A 265 23.87 -12.55 -5.73
N ASP A 266 24.28 -13.49 -4.88
CA ASP A 266 25.69 -13.79 -4.64
C ASP A 266 26.12 -15.07 -5.36
N PHE A 267 25.14 -15.94 -5.64
CA PHE A 267 25.36 -17.23 -6.27
C PHE A 267 24.08 -17.62 -7.04
N PRO A 268 24.14 -17.84 -8.36
CA PRO A 268 22.96 -18.07 -9.19
C PRO A 268 22.44 -19.51 -9.16
N PHE A 269 23.02 -20.39 -8.34
CA PHE A 269 22.62 -21.78 -8.21
C PHE A 269 21.92 -22.02 -6.88
N VAL A 270 20.95 -22.90 -6.88
CA VAL A 270 20.16 -23.29 -5.71
C VAL A 270 20.09 -24.81 -5.62
N TRP A 271 19.93 -25.33 -4.40
CA TRP A 271 19.59 -26.72 -4.21
C TRP A 271 18.16 -26.98 -4.61
N ASP A 272 17.95 -28.04 -5.40
CA ASP A 272 16.63 -28.55 -5.77
C ASP A 272 16.55 -30.06 -5.48
N GLU A 273 15.35 -30.57 -5.31
CA GLU A 273 15.08 -31.98 -5.08
C GLU A 273 13.98 -32.48 -6.02
N LEU A 274 14.20 -33.67 -6.57
CA LEU A 274 13.20 -34.45 -7.27
C LEU A 274 12.92 -35.71 -6.48
N THR A 275 11.68 -35.89 -6.03
CA THR A 275 11.26 -37.10 -5.33
C THR A 275 10.55 -38.03 -6.30
N ILE A 276 10.95 -39.30 -6.31
CA ILE A 276 10.39 -40.38 -7.11
C ILE A 276 9.97 -41.50 -6.16
N PRO A 277 8.68 -41.83 -6.09
CA PRO A 277 8.20 -42.91 -5.24
C PRO A 277 8.44 -44.29 -5.90
N VAL A 278 8.86 -45.25 -5.08
CA VAL A 278 9.00 -46.67 -5.46
C VAL A 278 8.23 -47.56 -4.51
N GLY A 279 7.76 -48.71 -4.96
CA GLY A 279 7.08 -49.66 -4.09
C GLY A 279 7.99 -50.15 -2.97
N ASN A 280 7.43 -50.42 -1.78
CA ASN A 280 8.21 -50.87 -0.61
C ASN A 280 8.91 -52.22 -0.82
N GLU A 281 8.49 -53.02 -1.82
CA GLU A 281 9.10 -54.28 -2.20
C GLU A 281 10.28 -54.13 -3.14
N SER A 282 10.57 -52.91 -3.59
CA SER A 282 11.70 -52.65 -4.47
C SER A 282 13.02 -52.90 -3.76
N ASP A 283 14.00 -53.38 -4.53
CA ASP A 283 15.40 -53.38 -4.12
C ASP A 283 15.91 -51.91 -4.07
N LEU A 284 15.83 -51.33 -2.89
CA LEU A 284 16.15 -49.91 -2.68
C LEU A 284 17.62 -49.59 -3.02
N GLY A 285 18.55 -50.54 -2.73
CA GLY A 285 19.94 -50.34 -3.05
C GLY A 285 20.16 -50.20 -4.54
N HIS A 286 19.56 -51.13 -5.29
CA HIS A 286 19.58 -51.11 -6.77
C HIS A 286 18.88 -49.87 -7.35
N ALA A 287 17.69 -49.54 -6.86
CA ALA A 287 16.96 -48.37 -7.32
C ALA A 287 17.75 -47.06 -7.09
N MET A 288 18.42 -46.94 -5.95
CA MET A 288 19.32 -45.79 -5.64
C MET A 288 20.53 -45.71 -6.56
N GLU A 289 21.14 -46.88 -6.90
CA GLU A 289 22.27 -46.93 -7.84
C GLU A 289 21.86 -46.47 -9.24
N VAL A 290 20.73 -47.00 -9.73
CA VAL A 290 20.16 -46.62 -11.04
C VAL A 290 19.85 -45.13 -11.06
N LEU A 291 19.16 -44.63 -10.05
CA LEU A 291 18.79 -43.19 -9.95
C LEU A 291 20.01 -42.28 -9.84
N ARG A 292 21.06 -42.74 -9.10
CA ARG A 292 22.31 -42.00 -9.02
C ARG A 292 23.02 -41.95 -10.36
N GLY A 293 23.08 -43.05 -11.08
CA GLY A 293 23.67 -43.11 -12.42
C GLY A 293 23.01 -42.16 -13.39
N VAL A 294 21.66 -42.17 -13.44
CA VAL A 294 20.89 -41.23 -14.26
C VAL A 294 21.13 -39.79 -13.89
N ALA A 295 21.15 -39.51 -12.60
CA ALA A 295 21.37 -38.12 -12.10
C ALA A 295 22.79 -37.63 -12.41
N GLU A 296 23.80 -38.51 -12.28
CA GLU A 296 25.19 -38.18 -12.58
C GLU A 296 25.40 -37.91 -14.08
N GLU A 297 24.75 -38.71 -14.95
CA GLU A 297 24.81 -38.53 -16.41
C GLU A 297 24.23 -37.18 -16.83
N ILE A 298 23.10 -36.77 -16.23
CA ILE A 298 22.39 -35.56 -16.64
C ILE A 298 22.97 -34.31 -15.99
N LEU A 299 23.35 -34.37 -14.70
CA LEU A 299 23.66 -33.21 -13.87
C LEU A 299 25.11 -33.15 -13.39
N GLY A 300 25.85 -34.27 -13.38
CA GLY A 300 27.14 -34.39 -12.73
C GLY A 300 28.17 -33.41 -13.28
N GLU A 301 28.31 -33.34 -14.60
CA GLU A 301 29.24 -32.40 -15.25
C GLU A 301 28.88 -30.94 -14.97
N GLY A 302 27.60 -30.61 -15.03
CA GLY A 302 27.10 -29.24 -14.79
C GLY A 302 27.13 -28.79 -13.32
N MET A 303 27.28 -29.73 -12.37
CA MET A 303 27.24 -29.44 -10.93
C MET A 303 28.62 -29.24 -10.32
N ALA A 304 29.69 -29.84 -10.86
CA ALA A 304 30.99 -29.90 -10.24
C ALA A 304 31.62 -28.50 -10.02
N GLU A 305 31.63 -27.65 -11.05
CA GLU A 305 32.20 -26.30 -10.98
C GLU A 305 31.35 -25.37 -10.08
N PRO A 306 30.02 -25.27 -10.21
CA PRO A 306 29.19 -24.50 -9.29
C PRO A 306 29.32 -24.93 -7.82
N ALA A 307 29.41 -26.24 -7.55
CA ALA A 307 29.61 -26.74 -6.19
C ALA A 307 30.95 -26.28 -5.61
N ALA A 308 32.03 -26.26 -6.44
CA ALA A 308 33.35 -25.73 -6.05
C ALA A 308 33.26 -24.23 -5.72
N ALA A 309 32.62 -23.46 -6.58
CA ALA A 309 32.47 -22.02 -6.36
C ALA A 309 31.63 -21.72 -5.10
N TYR A 310 30.58 -22.50 -4.86
CA TYR A 310 29.74 -22.35 -3.67
C TYR A 310 30.52 -22.66 -2.38
N GLU A 311 31.36 -23.68 -2.37
CA GLU A 311 32.23 -24.01 -1.23
C GLU A 311 33.20 -22.86 -0.91
N VAL A 312 33.79 -22.23 -1.95
CA VAL A 312 34.68 -21.06 -1.78
C VAL A 312 33.87 -19.89 -1.16
N LEU A 313 32.69 -19.59 -1.69
CA LEU A 313 31.83 -18.53 -1.16
C LEU A 313 31.48 -18.75 0.32
N LEU A 314 31.14 -19.98 0.71
CA LEU A 314 30.83 -20.30 2.11
C LEU A 314 32.08 -20.14 3.01
N ARG A 315 33.25 -20.58 2.54
CA ARG A 315 34.49 -20.45 3.27
C ARG A 315 34.88 -18.98 3.50
N GLU A 316 34.72 -18.11 2.51
CA GLU A 316 34.90 -16.65 2.65
C GLU A 316 33.98 -16.04 3.72
N ARG A 317 32.80 -16.59 3.89
CA ARG A 317 31.83 -16.19 4.93
C ARG A 317 32.00 -16.91 6.26
N ARG A 318 33.07 -17.71 6.41
CA ARG A 318 33.40 -18.54 7.59
C ARG A 318 32.27 -19.57 7.90
N LEU A 319 31.60 -20.03 6.86
CA LEU A 319 30.61 -21.11 6.93
C LEU A 319 31.32 -22.38 6.41
N GLU A 320 31.82 -23.19 7.33
CA GLU A 320 32.47 -24.46 6.98
C GLU A 320 31.40 -25.47 6.56
N SER A 321 31.43 -25.86 5.28
CA SER A 321 30.51 -26.87 4.73
C SER A 321 31.22 -27.58 3.58
N SER A 322 31.18 -28.90 3.58
CA SER A 322 31.59 -29.69 2.43
C SER A 322 30.43 -29.78 1.46
N ILE A 323 30.62 -29.27 0.26
CA ILE A 323 29.62 -29.26 -0.80
C ILE A 323 29.85 -30.45 -1.73
N PRO A 324 28.86 -31.36 -1.86
CA PRO A 324 28.95 -32.49 -2.81
C PRO A 324 29.13 -32.00 -4.25
N ARG A 325 30.05 -32.64 -4.98
CA ARG A 325 30.38 -32.28 -6.36
C ARG A 325 29.42 -32.88 -7.39
N GLY A 326 28.59 -33.84 -6.97
CA GLY A 326 27.61 -34.52 -7.79
C GLY A 326 26.27 -34.66 -7.05
N PRO A 327 25.23 -35.12 -7.75
CA PRO A 327 23.92 -35.35 -7.18
C PRO A 327 23.95 -36.42 -6.09
N GLN A 328 23.09 -36.27 -5.08
CA GLN A 328 22.95 -37.20 -3.98
C GLN A 328 21.55 -37.81 -3.98
N VAL A 329 21.46 -39.10 -3.66
CA VAL A 329 20.18 -39.81 -3.53
C VAL A 329 19.93 -40.12 -2.07
N PHE A 330 18.75 -39.70 -1.58
CA PHE A 330 18.27 -39.92 -0.23
C PHE A 330 17.02 -40.79 -0.24
N VAL A 331 16.74 -41.46 0.86
CA VAL A 331 15.57 -42.30 1.07
C VAL A 331 14.72 -41.69 2.18
N SER A 332 13.41 -41.65 1.99
CA SER A 332 12.42 -41.34 3.01
C SER A 332 11.21 -42.27 2.92
N LEU A 333 10.60 -42.58 4.05
CA LEU A 333 9.45 -43.47 4.10
C LEU A 333 8.16 -42.64 4.00
N ALA A 334 7.24 -43.08 3.16
CA ALA A 334 5.89 -42.56 3.06
C ALA A 334 4.87 -43.64 3.51
N ASP A 335 3.59 -43.29 3.56
CA ASP A 335 2.53 -44.15 4.13
C ASP A 335 2.40 -45.48 3.38
N SER A 336 2.59 -45.52 2.07
CA SER A 336 2.35 -46.72 1.21
C SER A 336 3.49 -47.05 0.27
N TRP A 337 4.54 -46.24 0.24
CA TRP A 337 5.71 -46.42 -0.64
C TRP A 337 6.97 -45.82 0.01
N THR A 338 8.08 -45.96 -0.67
CA THR A 338 9.35 -45.36 -0.29
C THR A 338 9.70 -44.28 -1.30
N ASP A 339 10.01 -43.08 -0.81
CA ASP A 339 10.43 -41.95 -1.63
C ASP A 339 11.97 -41.93 -1.78
N LEU A 340 12.41 -41.90 -3.03
CA LEU A 340 13.82 -41.67 -3.41
C LEU A 340 13.94 -40.20 -3.87
N SER A 341 14.71 -39.40 -3.14
CA SER A 341 14.90 -37.98 -3.46
C SER A 341 16.30 -37.75 -4.01
N VAL A 342 16.37 -37.23 -5.22
CA VAL A 342 17.62 -36.74 -5.83
C VAL A 342 17.79 -35.28 -5.49
N ARG A 343 18.84 -34.95 -4.75
CA ARG A 343 19.24 -33.58 -4.42
C ARG A 343 20.39 -33.15 -5.31
N TYR A 344 20.26 -32.00 -5.92
CA TYR A 344 21.24 -31.48 -6.87
C TYR A 344 21.32 -29.96 -6.83
N LEU A 345 22.44 -29.39 -7.28
CA LEU A 345 22.66 -27.94 -7.39
C LEU A 345 22.43 -27.53 -8.84
N VAL A 346 21.57 -26.53 -9.04
CA VAL A 346 21.12 -26.11 -10.38
C VAL A 346 20.94 -24.60 -10.45
N ASN A 347 21.12 -24.02 -11.65
CA ASN A 347 20.82 -22.61 -11.87
C ASN A 347 19.35 -22.33 -11.54
N ALA A 348 19.11 -21.28 -10.72
CA ALA A 348 17.78 -20.92 -10.22
C ALA A 348 16.75 -20.67 -11.34
N ARG A 349 17.19 -20.29 -12.54
CA ARG A 349 16.32 -20.05 -13.70
C ARG A 349 16.03 -21.30 -14.53
N GLU A 350 16.83 -22.35 -14.37
CA GLU A 350 16.76 -23.58 -15.18
C GLU A 350 16.16 -24.77 -14.42
N ARG A 351 15.83 -24.61 -13.13
CA ARG A 351 15.31 -25.67 -12.27
C ARG A 351 14.24 -26.52 -12.94
N ARG A 352 13.24 -25.90 -13.55
CA ARG A 352 12.13 -26.60 -14.20
C ARG A 352 12.58 -27.48 -15.36
N ILE A 353 13.54 -27.01 -16.15
CA ILE A 353 14.04 -27.74 -17.32
C ILE A 353 14.77 -29.00 -16.85
N TRP A 354 15.75 -28.84 -15.96
CA TRP A 354 16.54 -29.94 -15.43
C TRP A 354 15.69 -30.95 -14.65
N LYS A 355 14.76 -30.46 -13.82
CA LYS A 355 13.83 -31.34 -13.09
C LYS A 355 12.97 -32.20 -14.01
N SER A 356 12.50 -31.64 -15.13
CA SER A 356 11.71 -32.38 -16.11
C SER A 356 12.54 -33.42 -16.87
N GLN A 357 13.78 -33.08 -17.24
CA GLN A 357 14.70 -34.02 -17.90
C GLN A 357 15.05 -35.18 -16.97
N LEU A 358 15.41 -34.88 -15.73
CA LEU A 358 15.74 -35.88 -14.72
C LEU A 358 14.54 -36.79 -14.42
N ALA A 359 13.32 -36.23 -14.27
CA ALA A 359 12.12 -37.04 -14.06
C ALA A 359 11.85 -38.01 -15.22
N LYS A 360 11.98 -37.49 -16.44
CA LYS A 360 11.80 -38.35 -17.64
C LYS A 360 12.82 -39.49 -17.69
N ALA A 361 14.10 -39.19 -17.57
CA ALA A 361 15.17 -40.17 -17.65
C ALA A 361 15.12 -41.20 -16.49
N ALA A 362 14.78 -40.75 -15.29
CA ALA A 362 14.60 -41.64 -14.15
C ALA A 362 13.42 -42.62 -14.36
N MET A 363 12.30 -42.13 -14.91
CA MET A 363 11.17 -43.00 -15.26
C MET A 363 11.50 -44.00 -16.38
N GLU A 364 12.26 -43.55 -17.38
CA GLU A 364 12.74 -44.43 -18.45
C GLU A 364 13.66 -45.54 -17.90
N ALA A 365 14.62 -45.15 -17.06
CA ALA A 365 15.54 -46.11 -16.41
C ALA A 365 14.80 -47.07 -15.47
N PHE A 366 13.87 -46.63 -14.65
CA PHE A 366 13.14 -47.47 -13.71
C PHE A 366 12.23 -48.51 -14.43
N ASN A 367 11.77 -48.21 -15.63
CA ASN A 367 10.96 -49.08 -16.46
C ASN A 367 11.80 -50.01 -17.38
N ASP A 368 13.12 -49.95 -17.31
CA ASP A 368 13.97 -50.83 -18.14
C ASP A 368 13.77 -52.30 -17.74
N PRO A 369 13.41 -53.16 -18.69
CA PRO A 369 13.25 -54.62 -18.45
C PRO A 369 14.50 -55.31 -17.89
N ALA A 370 15.69 -54.73 -18.11
CA ALA A 370 16.94 -55.23 -17.60
C ALA A 370 17.00 -55.30 -16.06
N HIS A 371 16.16 -54.55 -15.36
CA HIS A 371 16.07 -54.58 -13.90
C HIS A 371 15.28 -55.76 -13.34
N GLY A 372 14.64 -56.57 -14.23
CA GLY A 372 14.01 -57.83 -13.85
C GLY A 372 12.93 -57.73 -12.77
N GLY A 373 12.21 -56.60 -12.68
CA GLY A 373 11.18 -56.35 -11.68
C GLY A 373 11.72 -55.99 -10.28
N ARG A 374 13.03 -55.70 -10.14
CA ARG A 374 13.64 -55.29 -8.87
C ARG A 374 13.18 -53.90 -8.42
N ILE A 375 12.74 -53.05 -9.36
CA ILE A 375 12.19 -51.73 -9.10
C ILE A 375 10.69 -51.79 -9.40
N MET A 376 9.87 -51.61 -8.38
CA MET A 376 8.42 -51.68 -8.51
C MET A 376 7.82 -50.26 -8.47
N PRO A 377 6.85 -49.97 -9.35
CA PRO A 377 6.13 -48.71 -9.28
C PRO A 377 5.38 -48.53 -7.92
N ALA A 378 5.32 -47.32 -7.42
CA ALA A 378 4.54 -47.00 -6.24
C ALA A 378 3.05 -46.92 -6.60
N TYR A 379 2.23 -47.65 -5.86
CA TYR A 379 0.78 -47.55 -5.94
C TYR A 379 0.19 -47.25 -4.58
N PRO A 380 -0.88 -46.43 -4.47
CA PRO A 380 -1.62 -46.28 -3.23
C PRO A 380 -2.16 -47.61 -2.77
N ARG A 381 -1.79 -48.06 -1.58
CA ARG A 381 -2.25 -49.35 -1.03
C ARG A 381 -3.40 -49.10 -0.07
N ARG A 382 -4.41 -49.95 -0.15
CA ARG A 382 -5.53 -49.99 0.82
C ARG A 382 -5.68 -51.43 1.29
N GLN A 383 -5.67 -51.60 2.60
CA GLN A 383 -6.04 -52.86 3.19
C GLN A 383 -7.58 -52.92 3.24
N VAL A 384 -8.15 -53.86 2.51
CA VAL A 384 -9.59 -54.13 2.54
C VAL A 384 -9.79 -55.35 3.39
N MET A 385 -10.42 -55.19 4.54
CA MET A 385 -10.88 -56.29 5.38
C MET A 385 -12.32 -56.57 5.01
N VAL A 386 -12.57 -57.80 4.47
CA VAL A 386 -13.94 -58.29 4.27
C VAL A 386 -14.42 -58.93 5.51
N MET A 387 -15.47 -58.36 6.13
CA MET A 387 -16.04 -58.87 7.37
C MET A 387 -17.07 -59.96 7.05
N GLY A 388 -17.00 -61.09 7.76
CA GLY A 388 -18.02 -62.11 7.70
C GLY A 388 -19.30 -61.69 8.42
N PRO A 389 -20.42 -62.48 8.26
CA PRO A 389 -21.67 -62.21 8.98
C PRO A 389 -21.51 -62.30 10.50
N ASP A 390 -20.47 -62.96 10.99
CA ASP A 390 -20.07 -63.08 12.37
C ASP A 390 -19.23 -61.93 12.90
N GLY A 391 -19.02 -60.89 12.08
CA GLY A 391 -18.23 -59.70 12.42
C GLY A 391 -16.71 -59.96 12.50
N ARG A 392 -16.22 -61.10 12.00
CA ARG A 392 -14.78 -61.40 11.94
C ARG A 392 -14.19 -61.15 10.58
N PRO A 393 -12.92 -60.69 10.50
CA PRO A 393 -12.22 -60.57 9.22
C PRO A 393 -12.12 -61.96 8.55
N ARG A 394 -12.45 -62.01 7.26
CA ARG A 394 -12.21 -63.21 6.42
C ARG A 394 -10.87 -63.08 5.75
N GLU A 395 -10.14 -64.17 5.67
CA GLU A 395 -8.93 -64.28 4.85
C GLU A 395 -9.26 -64.31 3.36
N ALA A 396 -8.33 -63.83 2.54
CA ALA A 396 -8.52 -63.75 1.09
C ALA A 396 -8.79 -65.14 0.45
N SER A 397 -8.31 -66.21 1.07
CA SER A 397 -8.56 -67.60 0.73
C SER A 397 -10.00 -68.07 0.96
N GLU A 398 -10.80 -67.35 1.74
CA GLU A 398 -12.18 -67.67 2.08
C GLU A 398 -13.20 -66.88 1.23
N LEU A 399 -12.71 -66.07 0.30
CA LEU A 399 -13.55 -65.32 -0.64
C LEU A 399 -13.86 -66.22 -1.85
N PRO A 400 -15.15 -66.24 -2.31
CA PRO A 400 -15.56 -67.05 -3.43
C PRO A 400 -14.91 -66.64 -4.78
#